data_b3f2008f05566e9c5f993b9ff1ebf8ad
#
_entry.id   b3f2008f05566e9c5f993b9ff1ebf8ad
#
_cell.length_a   1.000
_cell.length_b   1.000
_cell.length_c   1.000
_cell.angle_alpha   90.00
_cell.angle_beta   90.00
_cell.angle_gamma   90.00
#
_symmetry.space_group_name_H-M   'P 1'
#
loop_
_entity.id
_entity.type
_entity.pdbx_description
1 polymer ?
#
loop_
_entity_poly.entity_id
_entity_poly.type
_entity_poly.pdbx_seq_one_letter_code
_entity_poly.pdbx_strand_id
1 'polypeptide(L)'
;SDCLVGSEMCIRDRSWNVVGREMKWEMVPYDVQIIGGIILHRGNVAEMKTGEGKTLVAAFPIFLNALTGRGVHLVTVNDYLAQRDAEWMGEIYKRLGLSVGFILNNMTPDERRSNYNCHITYGTNNEFGFDYLRDNMSLQKDDQVQREYAFAIVDEVDSVLIDEARTPLIISGAVDAPVDTSFNELKPLVQNLVKKQNELIGQIIGQAQSLIDEGEDDKAGYKLLQALRGAPKHPKVMKVFQEPGTKKLAHQVESE
;
A
#
# COMPACT_ATOMS: atom_id res chain seq x y z
N SER A 1 24.27 -7.09 -33.66
CA SER A 1 23.04 -7.31 -34.42
C SER A 1 22.44 -5.96 -34.77
N ASP A 2 22.41 -5.72 -36.04
CA ASP A 2 22.13 -4.44 -36.65
C ASP A 2 20.65 -4.03 -36.42
N CYS A 3 20.44 -2.75 -36.15
CA CYS A 3 19.09 -2.16 -36.18
C CYS A 3 18.43 -2.56 -37.52
N LEU A 4 17.53 -3.50 -37.46
CA LEU A 4 16.67 -3.81 -38.59
C LEU A 4 15.78 -2.61 -38.83
N VAL A 5 15.97 -1.99 -40.00
CA VAL A 5 15.16 -0.93 -40.60
C VAL A 5 15.34 0.48 -40.04
N GLY A 6 15.94 1.35 -40.85
CA GLY A 6 15.89 2.81 -40.91
C GLY A 6 16.18 3.59 -39.60
N SER A 7 16.81 4.71 -39.72
CA SER A 7 17.26 5.56 -38.60
C SER A 7 16.16 6.01 -37.63
N GLU A 8 14.90 5.91 -38.00
CA GLU A 8 13.77 6.34 -37.17
C GLU A 8 13.24 5.27 -36.21
N MET A 9 13.48 3.99 -36.46
CA MET A 9 13.01 2.89 -35.60
C MET A 9 14.06 2.38 -34.60
N CYS A 10 15.29 2.84 -34.67
CA CYS A 10 16.32 2.44 -33.74
C CYS A 10 16.16 3.17 -32.42
N ILE A 11 15.77 2.44 -31.34
CA ILE A 11 15.68 2.97 -29.98
C ILE A 11 17.05 3.01 -29.28
N ARG A 12 18.04 2.29 -29.80
CA ARG A 12 19.39 2.26 -29.26
C ARG A 12 19.99 3.66 -29.26
N ASP A 13 20.57 4.06 -28.15
CA ASP A 13 21.17 5.38 -27.93
C ASP A 13 20.19 6.57 -27.88
N ARG A 14 18.90 6.34 -27.88
CA ARG A 14 17.89 7.39 -27.64
C ARG A 14 17.62 7.53 -26.16
N SER A 15 17.38 8.76 -25.73
CA SER A 15 16.97 9.10 -24.39
C SER A 15 15.56 9.71 -24.38
N TRP A 16 14.87 9.50 -23.27
CA TRP A 16 13.57 10.12 -22.98
C TRP A 16 13.40 10.34 -21.48
N ASN A 17 12.46 11.17 -21.13
CA ASN A 17 12.20 11.51 -19.74
C ASN A 17 11.36 10.41 -19.06
N VAL A 18 11.82 9.93 -17.90
CA VAL A 18 11.13 8.98 -17.02
C VAL A 18 11.09 9.56 -15.61
N VAL A 19 9.92 9.95 -15.16
CA VAL A 19 9.70 10.58 -13.83
C VAL A 19 10.70 11.72 -13.58
N GLY A 20 10.84 12.63 -14.56
CA GLY A 20 11.72 13.80 -14.47
C GLY A 20 13.22 13.52 -14.65
N ARG A 21 13.62 12.30 -15.00
CA ARG A 21 15.01 11.92 -15.27
C ARG A 21 15.18 11.48 -16.71
N GLU A 22 16.25 11.94 -17.35
CA GLU A 22 16.59 11.46 -18.68
C GLU A 22 17.17 10.04 -18.59
N MET A 23 16.51 9.11 -19.27
CA MET A 23 16.93 7.70 -19.35
C MET A 23 17.31 7.35 -20.77
N LYS A 24 18.43 6.64 -20.93
CA LYS A 24 18.92 6.14 -22.21
C LYS A 24 18.63 4.65 -22.33
N TRP A 25 18.24 4.20 -23.50
CA TRP A 25 18.05 2.77 -23.74
C TRP A 25 19.39 2.09 -24.04
N GLU A 26 19.82 1.25 -23.12
CA GLU A 26 21.07 0.46 -23.25
C GLU A 26 20.82 -1.04 -23.05
N MET A 27 19.55 -1.44 -22.80
CA MET A 27 19.24 -2.82 -22.47
C MET A 27 19.20 -3.72 -23.69
N VAL A 28 19.92 -4.84 -23.60
CA VAL A 28 19.84 -5.97 -24.51
C VAL A 28 19.40 -7.19 -23.68
N PRO A 29 18.31 -7.87 -24.06
CA PRO A 29 17.82 -8.99 -23.26
C PRO A 29 18.76 -10.18 -23.31
N TYR A 30 18.90 -10.86 -22.17
CA TYR A 30 19.57 -12.14 -22.07
C TYR A 30 18.58 -13.29 -22.37
N ASP A 31 19.11 -14.46 -22.77
CA ASP A 31 18.27 -15.63 -23.07
C ASP A 31 17.35 -16.01 -21.91
N VAL A 32 17.82 -15.94 -20.67
CA VAL A 32 17.03 -16.21 -19.47
C VAL A 32 15.84 -15.25 -19.32
N GLN A 33 15.98 -14.01 -19.75
CA GLN A 33 14.90 -13.01 -19.71
C GLN A 33 13.84 -13.31 -20.79
N ILE A 34 14.26 -13.77 -21.96
CA ILE A 34 13.35 -14.22 -23.02
C ILE A 34 12.57 -15.45 -22.56
N ILE A 35 13.24 -16.43 -21.93
CA ILE A 35 12.61 -17.61 -21.35
C ILE A 35 11.58 -17.21 -20.29
N GLY A 36 11.93 -16.28 -19.38
CA GLY A 36 10.98 -15.73 -18.40
C GLY A 36 9.75 -15.11 -19.04
N GLY A 37 9.92 -14.33 -20.11
CA GLY A 37 8.82 -13.76 -20.88
C GLY A 37 7.89 -14.83 -21.50
N ILE A 38 8.44 -15.91 -22.02
CA ILE A 38 7.66 -17.03 -22.56
C ILE A 38 6.86 -17.73 -21.46
N ILE A 39 7.45 -17.92 -20.28
CA ILE A 39 6.78 -18.53 -19.13
C ILE A 39 5.60 -17.67 -18.69
N LEU A 40 5.78 -16.36 -18.56
CA LEU A 40 4.72 -15.43 -18.20
C LEU A 40 3.61 -15.38 -19.25
N HIS A 41 3.95 -15.39 -20.55
CA HIS A 41 2.95 -15.47 -21.62
C HIS A 41 2.07 -16.73 -21.54
N ARG A 42 2.63 -17.82 -21.08
CA ARG A 42 1.90 -19.09 -20.87
C ARG A 42 1.04 -19.13 -19.60
N GLY A 43 0.96 -18.03 -18.87
CA GLY A 43 0.18 -17.93 -17.63
C GLY A 43 0.80 -18.63 -16.42
N ASN A 44 2.12 -18.77 -16.42
CA ASN A 44 2.85 -19.38 -15.32
C ASN A 44 3.59 -18.32 -14.48
N VAL A 45 4.13 -18.73 -13.34
CA VAL A 45 4.94 -17.90 -12.46
C VAL A 45 6.42 -18.02 -12.88
N ALA A 46 7.07 -16.88 -13.05
CA ALA A 46 8.51 -16.79 -13.29
C ALA A 46 9.18 -16.21 -12.04
N GLU A 47 9.92 -17.02 -11.30
CA GLU A 47 10.72 -16.57 -10.18
C GLU A 47 12.03 -15.96 -10.68
N MET A 48 12.27 -14.70 -10.32
CA MET A 48 13.50 -13.97 -10.66
C MET A 48 13.98 -13.17 -9.46
N LYS A 49 15.29 -13.21 -9.22
CA LYS A 49 15.91 -12.44 -8.13
C LYS A 49 15.91 -10.94 -8.42
N THR A 50 16.05 -10.16 -7.37
CA THR A 50 16.22 -8.71 -7.48
C THR A 50 17.46 -8.39 -8.32
N GLY A 51 17.32 -7.47 -9.27
CA GLY A 51 18.40 -7.07 -10.18
C GLY A 51 18.50 -7.87 -11.49
N GLU A 52 17.72 -8.93 -11.69
CA GLU A 52 17.75 -9.75 -12.93
C GLU A 52 16.94 -9.14 -14.08
N GLY A 53 16.39 -7.95 -13.91
CA GLY A 53 15.70 -7.21 -14.97
C GLY A 53 14.25 -7.66 -15.22
N LYS A 54 13.49 -7.95 -14.17
CA LYS A 54 12.05 -8.32 -14.23
C LYS A 54 11.23 -7.39 -15.12
N THR A 55 11.47 -6.08 -15.05
CA THR A 55 10.76 -5.07 -15.86
C THR A 55 10.94 -5.32 -17.37
N LEU A 56 12.15 -5.70 -17.81
CA LEU A 56 12.41 -6.03 -19.21
C LEU A 56 11.77 -7.37 -19.60
N VAL A 57 11.79 -8.36 -18.70
CA VAL A 57 11.14 -9.67 -18.94
C VAL A 57 9.64 -9.51 -19.15
N ALA A 58 8.98 -8.67 -18.36
CA ALA A 58 7.55 -8.38 -18.49
C ALA A 58 7.21 -7.71 -19.84
N ALA A 59 8.17 -6.98 -20.44
CA ALA A 59 7.93 -6.28 -21.70
C ALA A 59 7.55 -7.22 -22.85
N PHE A 60 8.10 -8.42 -22.92
CA PHE A 60 7.85 -9.37 -24.01
C PHE A 60 6.39 -9.88 -24.03
N PRO A 61 5.89 -10.48 -22.94
CA PRO A 61 4.50 -10.94 -22.91
C PRO A 61 3.49 -9.80 -22.94
N ILE A 62 3.81 -8.63 -22.38
CA ILE A 62 2.96 -7.44 -22.48
C ILE A 62 2.77 -7.06 -23.95
N PHE A 63 3.87 -6.88 -24.69
CA PHE A 63 3.79 -6.52 -26.10
C PHE A 63 2.98 -7.54 -26.89
N LEU A 64 3.31 -8.84 -26.76
CA LEU A 64 2.65 -9.91 -27.50
C LEU A 64 1.15 -9.96 -27.24
N ASN A 65 0.70 -9.85 -26.00
CA ASN A 65 -0.71 -9.90 -25.64
C ASN A 65 -1.44 -8.59 -25.96
N ALA A 66 -0.76 -7.44 -25.94
CA ALA A 66 -1.32 -6.15 -26.30
C ALA A 66 -1.71 -6.06 -27.80
N LEU A 67 -1.06 -6.82 -28.68
CA LEU A 67 -1.41 -6.90 -30.11
C LEU A 67 -2.86 -7.38 -30.35
N THR A 68 -3.47 -8.04 -29.38
CA THR A 68 -4.88 -8.46 -29.48
C THR A 68 -5.86 -7.29 -29.40
N GLY A 69 -5.42 -6.11 -28.95
CA GLY A 69 -6.27 -4.93 -28.73
C GLY A 69 -7.20 -5.02 -27.52
N ARG A 70 -7.23 -6.16 -26.80
CA ARG A 70 -8.15 -6.39 -25.69
C ARG A 70 -7.73 -5.78 -24.37
N GLY A 71 -6.50 -5.25 -24.28
CA GLY A 71 -5.93 -4.64 -23.10
C GLY A 71 -5.10 -5.60 -22.25
N VAL A 72 -3.97 -5.06 -21.79
CA VAL A 72 -3.04 -5.76 -20.90
C VAL A 72 -2.84 -4.91 -19.67
N HIS A 73 -2.89 -5.52 -18.49
CA HIS A 73 -2.67 -4.85 -17.22
C HIS A 73 -1.35 -5.32 -16.60
N LEU A 74 -0.55 -4.37 -16.13
CA LEU A 74 0.61 -4.66 -15.29
C LEU A 74 0.36 -4.12 -13.88
N VAL A 75 0.33 -5.04 -12.92
CA VAL A 75 0.11 -4.73 -11.51
C VAL A 75 1.45 -4.58 -10.81
N THR A 76 1.67 -3.42 -10.18
CA THR A 76 2.88 -3.09 -9.39
C THR A 76 2.50 -2.82 -7.93
N VAL A 77 3.50 -2.70 -7.07
CA VAL A 77 3.28 -2.52 -5.62
C VAL A 77 2.99 -1.07 -5.21
N ASN A 78 3.33 -0.07 -6.04
CA ASN A 78 3.08 1.33 -5.71
C ASN A 78 2.95 2.23 -6.96
N ASP A 79 2.37 3.41 -6.76
CA ASP A 79 2.11 4.41 -7.81
C ASP A 79 3.38 4.89 -8.51
N TYR A 80 4.48 5.03 -7.76
CA TYR A 80 5.76 5.45 -8.35
C TYR A 80 6.28 4.43 -9.37
N LEU A 81 6.22 3.14 -9.06
CA LEU A 81 6.63 2.09 -10.00
C LEU A 81 5.68 2.00 -11.19
N ALA A 82 4.37 2.15 -10.96
CA ALA A 82 3.40 2.16 -12.04
C ALA A 82 3.70 3.26 -13.07
N GLN A 83 3.94 4.48 -12.61
CA GLN A 83 4.29 5.59 -13.47
C GLN A 83 5.67 5.40 -14.11
N ARG A 84 6.69 5.08 -13.32
CA ARG A 84 8.08 4.89 -13.80
C ARG A 84 8.14 3.86 -14.92
N ASP A 85 7.55 2.70 -14.73
CA ASP A 85 7.65 1.59 -15.67
C ASP A 85 6.77 1.85 -16.91
N ALA A 86 5.62 2.52 -16.76
CA ALA A 86 4.81 2.98 -17.86
C ALA A 86 5.54 4.01 -18.74
N GLU A 87 6.27 4.95 -18.14
CA GLU A 87 7.06 5.93 -18.88
C GLU A 87 8.31 5.30 -19.50
N TRP A 88 8.97 4.40 -18.78
CA TRP A 88 10.21 3.78 -19.24
C TRP A 88 9.99 2.76 -20.35
N MET A 89 9.18 1.72 -20.10
CA MET A 89 8.87 0.71 -21.11
C MET A 89 7.86 1.21 -22.15
N GLY A 90 7.02 2.17 -21.75
CA GLY A 90 5.98 2.72 -22.60
C GLY A 90 6.50 3.35 -23.89
N GLU A 91 7.70 3.93 -23.87
CA GLU A 91 8.29 4.50 -25.08
C GLU A 91 8.60 3.43 -26.15
N ILE A 92 9.00 2.22 -25.71
CA ILE A 92 9.16 1.09 -26.63
C ILE A 92 7.85 0.71 -27.28
N TYR A 93 6.80 0.54 -26.46
CA TYR A 93 5.49 0.13 -26.95
C TYR A 93 4.87 1.18 -27.89
N LYS A 94 5.02 2.46 -27.56
CA LYS A 94 4.57 3.57 -28.41
C LYS A 94 5.22 3.56 -29.78
N ARG A 95 6.54 3.29 -29.84
CA ARG A 95 7.28 3.15 -31.11
C ARG A 95 6.84 1.94 -31.92
N LEU A 96 6.33 0.92 -31.26
CA LEU A 96 5.74 -0.26 -31.88
C LEU A 96 4.25 -0.10 -32.20
N GLY A 97 3.70 1.12 -32.03
CA GLY A 97 2.32 1.45 -32.39
C GLY A 97 1.28 1.15 -31.30
N LEU A 98 1.70 0.88 -30.05
CA LEU A 98 0.78 0.60 -28.96
C LEU A 98 0.64 1.83 -28.03
N SER A 99 -0.55 2.06 -27.50
CA SER A 99 -0.79 3.08 -26.48
C SER A 99 -0.56 2.53 -25.09
N VAL A 100 -0.02 3.38 -24.20
CA VAL A 100 0.30 3.04 -22.82
C VAL A 100 -0.28 4.09 -21.89
N GLY A 101 -0.96 3.64 -20.85
CA GLY A 101 -1.49 4.44 -19.76
C GLY A 101 -1.07 3.89 -18.40
N PHE A 102 -1.35 4.66 -17.36
CA PHE A 102 -1.17 4.23 -15.97
C PHE A 102 -2.26 4.81 -15.09
N ILE A 103 -2.53 4.15 -13.98
CA ILE A 103 -3.56 4.55 -13.01
C ILE A 103 -2.88 4.92 -11.70
N LEU A 104 -3.19 6.12 -11.20
CA LEU A 104 -2.75 6.63 -9.91
C LEU A 104 -3.95 6.99 -9.03
N ASN A 105 -3.73 7.11 -7.72
CA ASN A 105 -4.79 7.33 -6.75
C ASN A 105 -5.56 8.66 -6.92
N ASN A 106 -4.91 9.69 -7.43
CA ASN A 106 -5.46 11.04 -7.56
C ASN A 106 -6.12 11.33 -8.91
N MET A 107 -6.30 10.32 -9.76
CA MET A 107 -6.91 10.50 -11.10
C MET A 107 -8.43 10.54 -11.03
N THR A 108 -9.01 11.41 -11.87
CA THR A 108 -10.46 11.50 -12.11
C THR A 108 -10.98 10.27 -12.87
N PRO A 109 -12.29 9.96 -12.79
CA PRO A 109 -12.89 8.85 -13.56
C PRO A 109 -12.63 8.94 -15.08
N ASP A 110 -12.66 10.14 -15.65
CA ASP A 110 -12.43 10.31 -17.08
C ASP A 110 -10.97 10.06 -17.49
N GLU A 111 -10.02 10.50 -16.66
CA GLU A 111 -8.60 10.17 -16.84
C GLU A 111 -8.38 8.67 -16.71
N ARG A 112 -8.97 8.01 -15.71
CA ARG A 112 -8.90 6.56 -15.54
C ARG A 112 -9.45 5.84 -16.77
N ARG A 113 -10.63 6.21 -17.25
CA ARG A 113 -11.25 5.63 -18.44
C ARG A 113 -10.36 5.76 -19.66
N SER A 114 -9.74 6.93 -19.86
CA SER A 114 -8.79 7.16 -20.95
C SER A 114 -7.57 6.23 -20.85
N ASN A 115 -7.02 6.05 -19.66
CA ASN A 115 -5.88 5.18 -19.43
C ASN A 115 -6.21 3.68 -19.56
N TYR A 116 -7.41 3.24 -19.10
CA TYR A 116 -7.87 1.86 -19.31
C TYR A 116 -8.13 1.55 -20.79
N ASN A 117 -8.45 2.54 -21.62
CA ASN A 117 -8.63 2.37 -23.05
C ASN A 117 -7.31 2.22 -23.83
N CYS A 118 -6.15 2.41 -23.20
CA CYS A 118 -4.86 2.11 -23.79
C CYS A 118 -4.68 0.60 -24.03
N HIS A 119 -3.77 0.21 -24.91
CA HIS A 119 -3.41 -1.18 -25.13
C HIS A 119 -2.78 -1.81 -23.90
N ILE A 120 -2.04 -1.01 -23.12
CA ILE A 120 -1.30 -1.42 -21.93
C ILE A 120 -1.63 -0.42 -20.82
N THR A 121 -2.00 -0.94 -19.63
CA THR A 121 -2.30 -0.10 -18.46
C THR A 121 -1.50 -0.59 -17.25
N TYR A 122 -0.70 0.30 -16.67
CA TYR A 122 0.04 0.06 -15.44
C TYR A 122 -0.76 0.59 -14.25
N GLY A 123 -0.65 -0.05 -13.09
CA GLY A 123 -1.31 0.41 -11.87
C GLY A 123 -0.98 -0.47 -10.68
N THR A 124 -1.44 -0.08 -9.51
CA THR A 124 -1.31 -0.90 -8.30
C THR A 124 -2.50 -1.85 -8.16
N ASN A 125 -2.29 -2.94 -7.40
CA ASN A 125 -3.34 -3.88 -7.04
C ASN A 125 -4.55 -3.16 -6.40
N ASN A 126 -4.30 -2.20 -5.52
CA ASN A 126 -5.33 -1.43 -4.83
C ASN A 126 -6.16 -0.58 -5.81
N GLU A 127 -5.51 0.14 -6.72
CA GLU A 127 -6.21 0.99 -7.69
C GLU A 127 -7.08 0.16 -8.64
N PHE A 128 -6.55 -0.93 -9.19
CA PHE A 128 -7.34 -1.86 -10.01
C PHE A 128 -8.51 -2.46 -9.23
N GLY A 129 -8.29 -2.86 -7.98
CA GLY A 129 -9.31 -3.43 -7.14
C GLY A 129 -10.39 -2.42 -6.73
N PHE A 130 -10.01 -1.19 -6.38
CA PHE A 130 -10.98 -0.12 -6.08
C PHE A 130 -11.79 0.27 -7.31
N ASP A 131 -11.18 0.36 -8.48
CA ASP A 131 -11.92 0.65 -9.72
C ASP A 131 -12.88 -0.48 -10.05
N TYR A 132 -12.47 -1.76 -9.88
CA TYR A 132 -13.36 -2.89 -10.04
C TYR A 132 -14.57 -2.81 -9.11
N LEU A 133 -14.38 -2.48 -7.84
CA LEU A 133 -15.47 -2.34 -6.88
C LEU A 133 -16.40 -1.17 -7.25
N ARG A 134 -15.83 -0.02 -7.65
CA ARG A 134 -16.62 1.16 -8.11
C ARG A 134 -17.45 0.82 -9.34
N ASP A 135 -16.87 0.15 -10.31
CA ASP A 135 -17.56 -0.25 -11.55
C ASP A 135 -18.70 -1.24 -11.27
N ASN A 136 -18.53 -2.16 -10.31
CA ASN A 136 -19.61 -3.07 -9.89
C ASN A 136 -20.75 -2.37 -9.12
N MET A 137 -20.50 -1.20 -8.56
CA MET A 137 -21.51 -0.37 -7.90
C MET A 137 -22.18 0.63 -8.85
N SER A 138 -21.67 0.81 -10.04
CA SER A 138 -22.20 1.73 -11.05
C SER A 138 -23.57 1.29 -11.53
N LEU A 139 -24.51 2.22 -11.61
CA LEU A 139 -25.86 1.98 -12.10
C LEU A 139 -25.92 1.98 -13.64
N GLN A 140 -25.01 2.66 -14.29
CA GLN A 140 -24.95 2.77 -15.75
C GLN A 140 -23.58 2.26 -16.24
N LYS A 141 -23.60 1.60 -17.40
CA LYS A 141 -22.36 1.07 -18.01
C LYS A 141 -21.39 2.19 -18.40
N ASP A 142 -21.88 3.34 -18.73
CA ASP A 142 -21.07 4.49 -19.16
C ASP A 142 -20.30 5.13 -17.99
N ASP A 143 -20.72 4.86 -16.75
CA ASP A 143 -20.01 5.30 -15.55
C ASP A 143 -18.80 4.40 -15.21
N GLN A 144 -18.73 3.20 -15.79
CA GLN A 144 -17.61 2.29 -15.60
C GLN A 144 -16.34 2.81 -16.25
N VAL A 145 -15.22 2.64 -15.58
CA VAL A 145 -13.91 3.09 -16.07
C VAL A 145 -13.09 1.96 -16.67
N GLN A 146 -13.26 0.73 -16.18
CA GLN A 146 -12.53 -0.43 -16.67
C GLN A 146 -13.23 -1.06 -17.86
N ARG A 147 -12.46 -1.80 -18.66
CA ARG A 147 -12.95 -2.65 -19.73
C ARG A 147 -12.67 -4.12 -19.44
N GLU A 148 -12.83 -5.01 -20.42
CA GLU A 148 -12.57 -6.43 -20.27
C GLU A 148 -11.13 -6.73 -19.80
N TYR A 149 -11.00 -7.80 -19.00
CA TYR A 149 -9.71 -8.31 -18.52
C TYR A 149 -9.25 -9.43 -19.45
N ALA A 150 -8.26 -9.16 -20.30
CA ALA A 150 -7.74 -10.14 -21.25
C ALA A 150 -6.47 -10.81 -20.75
N PHE A 151 -5.54 -10.02 -20.23
CA PHE A 151 -4.25 -10.49 -19.73
C PHE A 151 -3.72 -9.56 -18.65
N ALA A 152 -3.13 -10.13 -17.62
CA ALA A 152 -2.47 -9.37 -16.57
C ALA A 152 -1.14 -10.03 -16.16
N ILE A 153 -0.17 -9.20 -15.80
CA ILE A 153 1.05 -9.60 -15.10
C ILE A 153 1.01 -8.95 -13.73
N VAL A 154 1.26 -9.73 -12.69
CA VAL A 154 1.36 -9.26 -11.31
C VAL A 154 2.82 -9.34 -10.89
N ASP A 155 3.45 -8.18 -10.67
CA ASP A 155 4.80 -8.10 -10.08
C ASP A 155 4.71 -8.23 -8.57
N GLU A 156 5.77 -8.76 -7.94
CA GLU A 156 5.82 -9.03 -6.49
C GLU A 156 4.56 -9.79 -6.00
N VAL A 157 4.25 -10.89 -6.71
CA VAL A 157 3.01 -11.66 -6.52
C VAL A 157 2.84 -12.25 -5.12
N ASP A 158 3.93 -12.55 -4.44
CA ASP A 158 3.99 -12.97 -3.04
C ASP A 158 3.47 -11.88 -2.09
N SER A 159 3.89 -10.62 -2.30
CA SER A 159 3.36 -9.49 -1.53
C SER A 159 1.86 -9.31 -1.78
N VAL A 160 1.43 -9.29 -3.04
CA VAL A 160 0.04 -9.01 -3.41
C VAL A 160 -0.92 -10.13 -3.00
N LEU A 161 -0.57 -11.40 -3.28
CA LEU A 161 -1.49 -12.53 -3.12
C LEU A 161 -1.31 -13.30 -1.81
N ILE A 162 -0.24 -13.06 -1.05
CA ILE A 162 0.04 -13.75 0.22
C ILE A 162 0.07 -12.78 1.38
N ASP A 163 0.99 -11.80 1.38
CA ASP A 163 1.19 -10.91 2.52
C ASP A 163 0.00 -9.96 2.72
N GLU A 164 -0.49 -9.36 1.64
CA GLU A 164 -1.62 -8.43 1.66
C GLU A 164 -2.98 -9.09 1.38
N ALA A 165 -3.03 -10.40 1.13
CA ALA A 165 -4.24 -11.11 0.74
C ALA A 165 -5.42 -10.99 1.74
N ARG A 166 -5.14 -10.68 3.00
CA ARG A 166 -6.14 -10.50 4.06
C ARG A 166 -6.57 -9.05 4.25
N THR A 167 -5.94 -8.11 3.57
CA THR A 167 -6.28 -6.68 3.67
C THR A 167 -7.51 -6.41 2.79
N PRO A 168 -8.69 -6.14 3.38
CA PRO A 168 -9.89 -5.90 2.58
C PRO A 168 -9.81 -4.54 1.90
N LEU A 169 -10.22 -4.48 0.63
CA LEU A 169 -10.50 -3.23 -0.05
C LEU A 169 -11.88 -2.74 0.40
N ILE A 170 -11.91 -1.66 1.17
CA ILE A 170 -13.16 -1.11 1.71
C ILE A 170 -13.44 0.22 1.03
N ILE A 171 -14.57 0.29 0.32
CA ILE A 171 -15.14 1.56 -0.16
C ILE A 171 -16.16 2.00 0.88
N SER A 172 -15.84 3.07 1.61
CA SER A 172 -16.79 3.75 2.50
C SER A 172 -17.19 5.07 1.86
N GLY A 173 -18.46 5.20 1.52
CA GLY A 173 -19.05 6.51 1.19
C GLY A 173 -19.46 7.25 2.45
N ALA A 174 -19.47 8.58 2.40
CA ALA A 174 -20.19 9.35 3.40
C ALA A 174 -21.67 8.98 3.29
N VAL A 175 -22.15 8.20 4.24
CA VAL A 175 -23.60 8.05 4.41
C VAL A 175 -24.04 9.34 5.08
N ASP A 176 -25.03 10.02 4.52
CA ASP A 176 -25.82 11.04 5.23
C ASP A 176 -26.61 10.33 6.35
N ALA A 177 -25.88 9.73 7.28
CA ALA A 177 -26.47 9.31 8.53
C ALA A 177 -26.87 10.58 9.30
N PRO A 178 -28.05 10.62 9.89
CA PRO A 178 -28.40 11.70 10.79
C PRO A 178 -27.24 11.82 11.78
N VAL A 179 -26.66 13.00 11.86
CA VAL A 179 -25.56 13.31 12.78
C VAL A 179 -26.02 12.81 14.15
N ASP A 180 -25.37 11.75 14.63
CA ASP A 180 -25.73 11.17 15.92
C ASP A 180 -25.47 12.24 16.99
N THR A 181 -26.53 12.96 17.38
CA THR A 181 -26.47 14.05 18.35
C THR A 181 -26.02 13.53 19.70
N SER A 182 -26.16 12.22 19.96
CA SER A 182 -25.71 11.56 21.18
C SER A 182 -24.20 11.74 21.44
N PHE A 183 -23.39 11.87 20.39
CA PHE A 183 -21.95 12.17 20.57
C PHE A 183 -21.73 13.53 21.25
N ASN A 184 -22.51 14.56 20.88
CA ASN A 184 -22.39 15.90 21.48
C ASN A 184 -22.92 15.92 22.92
N GLU A 185 -23.95 15.13 23.23
CA GLU A 185 -24.51 15.00 24.56
C GLU A 185 -23.59 14.19 25.49
N LEU A 186 -23.00 13.11 25.00
CA LEU A 186 -22.16 12.23 25.79
C LEU A 186 -20.74 12.77 25.99
N LYS A 187 -20.23 13.59 25.06
CA LYS A 187 -18.87 14.16 25.12
C LYS A 187 -18.53 14.83 26.45
N PRO A 188 -19.35 15.75 27.02
CA PRO A 188 -19.06 16.38 28.31
C PRO A 188 -19.05 15.38 29.46
N LEU A 189 -19.91 14.35 29.43
CA LEU A 189 -19.94 13.29 30.44
C LEU A 189 -18.67 12.46 30.41
N VAL A 190 -18.23 12.06 29.21
CA VAL A 190 -16.96 11.32 29.01
C VAL A 190 -15.75 12.17 29.42
N GLN A 191 -15.74 13.45 29.06
CA GLN A 191 -14.67 14.37 29.48
C GLN A 191 -14.58 14.50 31.00
N ASN A 192 -15.72 14.60 31.70
CA ASN A 192 -15.75 14.66 33.16
C ASN A 192 -15.23 13.35 33.78
N LEU A 193 -15.64 12.21 33.23
CA LEU A 193 -15.16 10.89 33.67
C LEU A 193 -13.65 10.76 33.52
N VAL A 194 -13.11 11.13 32.36
CA VAL A 194 -11.66 11.10 32.08
C VAL A 194 -10.91 12.05 33.04
N LYS A 195 -11.46 13.23 33.34
CA LYS A 195 -10.86 14.16 34.29
C LYS A 195 -10.77 13.55 35.68
N LYS A 196 -11.87 12.97 36.20
CA LYS A 196 -11.88 12.28 37.50
C LYS A 196 -10.92 11.10 37.55
N GLN A 197 -10.84 10.32 36.46
CA GLN A 197 -9.89 9.21 36.33
C GLN A 197 -8.44 9.71 36.42
N ASN A 198 -8.09 10.79 35.71
CA ASN A 198 -6.76 11.37 35.75
C ASN A 198 -6.38 11.91 37.14
N GLU A 199 -7.34 12.52 37.85
CA GLU A 199 -7.14 13.00 39.23
C GLU A 199 -6.87 11.81 40.17
N LEU A 200 -7.68 10.74 40.09
CA LEU A 200 -7.51 9.53 40.88
C LEU A 200 -6.17 8.84 40.61
N ILE A 201 -5.78 8.69 39.34
CA ILE A 201 -4.49 8.12 38.97
C ILE A 201 -3.34 8.97 39.53
N GLY A 202 -3.45 10.29 39.50
CA GLY A 202 -2.47 11.19 40.10
C GLY A 202 -2.29 10.96 41.60
N GLN A 203 -3.39 10.74 42.33
CA GLN A 203 -3.37 10.43 43.77
C GLN A 203 -2.75 9.05 44.04
N ILE A 204 -3.14 8.02 43.29
CA ILE A 204 -2.60 6.65 43.43
C ILE A 204 -1.10 6.63 43.19
N ILE A 205 -0.60 7.32 42.17
CA ILE A 205 0.84 7.41 41.90
C ILE A 205 1.56 8.15 43.03
N GLY A 206 1.01 9.26 43.54
CA GLY A 206 1.58 9.96 44.68
C GLY A 206 1.68 9.08 45.92
N GLN A 207 0.63 8.29 46.22
CA GLN A 207 0.64 7.31 47.30
C GLN A 207 1.69 6.21 47.09
N ALA A 208 1.82 5.71 45.85
CA ALA A 208 2.83 4.71 45.51
C ALA A 208 4.27 5.21 45.75
N GLN A 209 4.54 6.46 45.37
CA GLN A 209 5.85 7.07 45.58
C GLN A 209 6.16 7.26 47.07
N SER A 210 5.21 7.73 47.86
CA SER A 210 5.40 7.85 49.32
C SER A 210 5.66 6.49 49.98
N LEU A 211 4.98 5.43 49.56
CA LEU A 211 5.18 4.08 50.05
C LEU A 211 6.56 3.50 49.66
N ILE A 212 7.08 3.85 48.49
CA ILE A 212 8.44 3.50 48.06
C ILE A 212 9.47 4.20 48.97
N ASP A 213 9.27 5.48 49.26
CA ASP A 213 10.16 6.26 50.13
C ASP A 213 10.14 5.76 51.56
N GLU A 214 9.02 5.16 52.03
CA GLU A 214 8.85 4.54 53.35
C GLU A 214 9.38 3.10 53.43
N GLY A 215 9.78 2.49 52.26
CA GLY A 215 10.28 1.13 52.18
C GLY A 215 9.19 0.04 52.22
N GLU A 216 7.93 0.42 51.99
CA GLU A 216 6.76 -0.48 51.95
C GLU A 216 6.50 -1.01 50.52
N ASP A 217 7.45 -1.81 50.01
CA ASP A 217 7.49 -2.25 48.62
C ASP A 217 6.23 -2.99 48.13
N ASP A 218 5.67 -3.87 48.96
CA ASP A 218 4.46 -4.66 48.61
C ASP A 218 3.23 -3.76 48.42
N LYS A 219 3.02 -2.80 49.32
CA LYS A 219 1.91 -1.86 49.22
C LYS A 219 2.09 -0.90 48.06
N ALA A 220 3.31 -0.48 47.81
CA ALA A 220 3.67 0.35 46.65
C ALA A 220 3.39 -0.39 45.33
N GLY A 221 3.79 -1.67 45.23
CA GLY A 221 3.52 -2.53 44.09
C GLY A 221 2.04 -2.66 43.79
N TYR A 222 1.20 -2.81 44.81
CA TYR A 222 -0.27 -2.85 44.65
C TYR A 222 -0.82 -1.56 44.05
N LYS A 223 -0.37 -0.40 44.53
CA LYS A 223 -0.78 0.91 44.02
C LYS A 223 -0.30 1.15 42.58
N LEU A 224 0.93 0.73 42.28
CA LEU A 224 1.48 0.80 40.93
C LEU A 224 0.70 -0.07 39.95
N LEU A 225 0.36 -1.30 40.34
CA LEU A 225 -0.46 -2.20 39.52
C LEU A 225 -1.87 -1.64 39.30
N GLN A 226 -2.48 -1.05 40.34
CA GLN A 226 -3.78 -0.40 40.27
C GLN A 226 -3.76 0.79 39.27
N ALA A 227 -2.71 1.61 39.32
CA ALA A 227 -2.53 2.73 38.38
C ALA A 227 -2.33 2.25 36.94
N LEU A 228 -1.53 1.21 36.74
CA LEU A 228 -1.24 0.63 35.43
C LEU A 228 -2.50 0.03 34.79
N ARG A 229 -3.30 -0.72 35.56
CA ARG A 229 -4.56 -1.30 35.06
C ARG A 229 -5.64 -0.24 34.82
N GLY A 230 -5.67 0.79 35.66
CA GLY A 230 -6.67 1.87 35.56
C GLY A 230 -6.44 2.81 34.39
N ALA A 231 -5.20 3.16 34.06
CA ALA A 231 -4.88 4.06 32.96
C ALA A 231 -3.46 3.80 32.38
N PRO A 232 -3.26 2.72 31.63
CA PRO A 232 -1.92 2.29 31.16
C PRO A 232 -1.22 3.33 30.26
N LYS A 233 -1.97 4.17 29.57
CA LYS A 233 -1.44 5.22 28.68
C LYS A 233 -1.34 6.59 29.34
N HIS A 234 -1.60 6.70 30.63
CA HIS A 234 -1.50 7.98 31.33
C HIS A 234 -0.03 8.43 31.44
N PRO A 235 0.31 9.71 31.10
CA PRO A 235 1.71 10.16 31.05
C PRO A 235 2.49 9.95 32.36
N LYS A 236 1.85 10.17 33.50
CA LYS A 236 2.49 9.95 34.81
C LYS A 236 2.76 8.47 35.07
N VAL A 237 1.85 7.57 34.70
CA VAL A 237 2.04 6.11 34.82
C VAL A 237 3.23 5.70 33.96
N MET A 238 3.23 6.11 32.70
CA MET A 238 4.33 5.79 31.78
C MET A 238 5.68 6.29 32.29
N LYS A 239 5.73 7.49 32.89
CA LYS A 239 6.96 8.06 33.45
C LYS A 239 7.47 7.25 34.64
N VAL A 240 6.62 6.93 35.61
CA VAL A 240 6.98 6.15 36.80
C VAL A 240 7.46 4.75 36.42
N PHE A 241 6.86 4.12 35.44
CA PHE A 241 7.27 2.79 34.96
C PHE A 241 8.56 2.81 34.10
N GLN A 242 9.13 3.97 33.81
CA GLN A 242 10.49 4.09 33.23
C GLN A 242 11.58 4.05 34.30
N GLU A 243 11.24 4.27 35.58
CA GLU A 243 12.19 4.25 36.66
C GLU A 243 12.64 2.82 36.98
N PRO A 244 13.97 2.60 37.26
CA PRO A 244 14.49 1.27 37.58
C PRO A 244 13.83 0.69 38.83
N GLY A 245 13.35 -0.56 38.75
CA GLY A 245 12.74 -1.28 39.89
C GLY A 245 11.21 -1.20 39.93
N THR A 246 10.57 -0.13 39.48
CA THR A 246 9.11 0.07 39.61
C THR A 246 8.30 -1.01 38.90
N LYS A 247 8.75 -1.46 37.71
CA LYS A 247 8.14 -2.60 37.01
C LYS A 247 8.21 -3.89 37.81
N LYS A 248 9.31 -4.12 38.50
CA LYS A 248 9.51 -5.33 39.30
C LYS A 248 8.55 -5.38 40.47
N LEU A 249 8.34 -4.25 41.16
CA LEU A 249 7.39 -4.16 42.28
C LEU A 249 5.96 -4.46 41.82
N ALA A 250 5.53 -3.92 40.69
CA ALA A 250 4.19 -4.19 40.17
C ALA A 250 4.02 -5.65 39.73
N HIS A 251 5.04 -6.28 39.13
CA HIS A 251 5.00 -7.68 38.70
C HIS A 251 5.07 -8.67 39.85
N GLN A 252 5.77 -8.35 40.96
CA GLN A 252 5.78 -9.21 42.14
C GLN A 252 4.39 -9.41 42.72
N VAL A 253 3.61 -8.34 42.80
CA VAL A 253 2.22 -8.38 43.29
C VAL A 253 1.23 -9.02 42.31
N GLU A 254 1.55 -9.03 41.01
CA GLU A 254 0.70 -9.67 39.99
C GLU A 254 0.87 -11.21 39.99
N SER A 255 1.98 -11.72 40.52
CA SER A 255 2.31 -13.15 40.55
C SER A 255 1.86 -13.86 41.86
N GLU A 256 1.41 -13.12 42.86
CA GLU A 256 0.71 -13.63 44.05
C GLU A 256 -0.81 -13.67 43.88
#